data_489d06bd9539daf8e08eadeee951b666
#
_entry.id   489d06bd9539daf8e08eadeee951b666
#
_cell.length_a   1.000
_cell.length_b   1.000
_cell.length_c   1.000
_cell.angle_alpha   90.00
_cell.angle_beta   90.00
_cell.angle_gamma   90.00
#
_symmetry.space_group_name_H-M   'P 1'
#
loop_
_entity.id
_entity.type
_entity.pdbx_description
1 polymer ?
#
loop_
_entity_poly.entity_id
_entity_poly.type
_entity_poly.pdbx_seq_one_letter_code
_entity_poly.pdbx_strand_id
1 'polypeptide(L)'
;MRLRICFLMMFSAQVGAFDAGDMSKLNTGRECARCDLSQADLSDAALSGVDLKWASLTRTNLSGADLRGADLKWANLSGADLTHADLTGATLNGAHLWEARFLGARMRRVSLVGTDLKWANLAGEGFQGADLTLVNLSGADLRKTDLRSALLTKAKLVGANLQAANLAKANLTFANLSEANARKANFAGADLTSADLKWTNLGQANLSGARLTGADLSYTSLFKANLNGAEWARARFCKTTMPDGVINNAGCH
;
A
#
# COMPACT_ATOMS: atom_id res chain seq x y z
N MET A 1 -6.08 -27.77 17.61
CA MET A 1 -6.33 -28.07 16.18
C MET A 1 -4.97 -28.02 15.50
N ARG A 2 -4.41 -29.17 15.13
CA ARG A 2 -3.02 -29.29 14.64
C ARG A 2 -2.88 -28.62 13.28
N LEU A 3 -1.83 -27.81 13.11
CA LEU A 3 -1.38 -27.23 11.87
C LEU A 3 -1.18 -28.36 10.86
N ARG A 4 -2.12 -28.55 9.91
CA ARG A 4 -1.92 -29.40 8.76
C ARG A 4 -1.26 -28.54 7.67
N ILE A 5 0.07 -28.41 7.72
CA ILE A 5 0.85 -28.22 6.51
C ILE A 5 0.83 -29.61 5.87
N CYS A 6 0.18 -29.72 4.71
CA CYS A 6 0.07 -30.98 3.98
C CYS A 6 1.47 -31.44 3.58
N PHE A 7 2.00 -32.41 4.34
CA PHE A 7 3.29 -33.02 4.06
C PHE A 7 3.05 -34.10 2.99
N LEU A 8 3.02 -33.69 1.75
CA LEU A 8 3.23 -34.58 0.60
C LEU A 8 4.01 -33.82 -0.46
N MET A 9 5.32 -33.64 -0.24
CA MET A 9 6.22 -33.27 -1.31
C MET A 9 7.26 -34.35 -1.51
N MET A 10 7.13 -35.06 -2.63
CA MET A 10 8.26 -35.79 -3.19
C MET A 10 9.38 -34.81 -3.46
N PHE A 11 10.47 -34.95 -2.74
CA PHE A 11 11.70 -34.21 -2.94
C PHE A 11 12.22 -34.50 -4.36
N SER A 12 11.93 -33.64 -5.33
CA SER A 12 12.90 -33.42 -6.41
C SER A 12 13.98 -32.53 -5.79
N ALA A 13 15.20 -33.05 -5.77
CA ALA A 13 16.37 -32.34 -5.23
C ALA A 13 16.65 -31.07 -6.06
N GLN A 14 15.96 -29.97 -5.76
CA GLN A 14 16.42 -28.65 -6.06
C GLN A 14 17.05 -28.12 -4.78
N VAL A 15 18.34 -27.82 -4.84
CA VAL A 15 19.12 -27.17 -3.81
C VAL A 15 18.43 -25.84 -3.50
N GLY A 16 17.46 -25.85 -2.60
CA GLY A 16 16.73 -24.68 -2.14
C GLY A 16 17.55 -23.98 -1.04
N ALA A 17 17.53 -22.68 -1.06
CA ALA A 17 18.33 -21.84 -0.16
C ALA A 17 17.81 -21.75 1.27
N PHE A 18 16.71 -22.41 1.64
CA PHE A 18 16.13 -22.35 2.98
C PHE A 18 16.80 -23.29 3.98
N ASP A 19 16.81 -22.94 5.27
CA ASP A 19 17.29 -23.80 6.34
C ASP A 19 16.21 -24.81 6.76
N ALA A 20 16.50 -26.12 6.65
CA ALA A 20 15.56 -27.18 6.99
C ALA A 20 15.21 -27.18 8.50
N GLY A 21 16.13 -26.74 9.37
CA GLY A 21 15.88 -26.56 10.79
C GLY A 21 14.88 -25.44 11.04
N ASP A 22 14.95 -24.35 10.30
CA ASP A 22 14.03 -23.23 10.38
C ASP A 22 12.63 -23.60 9.87
N MET A 23 12.53 -24.41 8.83
CA MET A 23 11.25 -25.01 8.42
C MET A 23 10.65 -25.89 9.51
N SER A 24 11.47 -26.64 10.23
CA SER A 24 11.01 -27.45 11.38
C SER A 24 10.48 -26.56 12.51
N LYS A 25 11.14 -25.45 12.83
CA LYS A 25 10.66 -24.46 13.83
C LYS A 25 9.30 -23.90 13.44
N LEU A 26 9.13 -23.51 12.18
CA LEU A 26 7.86 -23.01 11.65
C LEU A 26 6.73 -24.04 11.80
N ASN A 27 7.03 -25.34 11.61
CA ASN A 27 6.07 -26.44 11.70
C ASN A 27 5.68 -26.79 13.15
N THR A 28 6.58 -26.58 14.12
CA THR A 28 6.39 -26.96 15.52
C THR A 28 5.97 -25.82 16.43
N GLY A 29 6.26 -24.59 16.05
CA GLY A 29 5.97 -23.38 16.81
C GLY A 29 5.50 -22.23 15.91
N ARG A 30 5.09 -21.11 16.53
CA ARG A 30 4.74 -19.88 15.83
C ARG A 30 5.90 -18.86 15.84
N GLU A 31 7.09 -19.30 16.19
CA GLU A 31 8.26 -18.42 16.33
C GLU A 31 9.30 -18.81 15.29
N CYS A 32 9.42 -17.99 14.28
CA CYS A 32 10.42 -18.12 13.23
C CYS A 32 11.10 -16.76 12.96
N ALA A 33 11.31 -15.99 14.04
CA ALA A 33 12.06 -14.76 13.94
C ALA A 33 13.49 -15.05 13.46
N ARG A 34 13.94 -14.31 12.43
CA ARG A 34 15.24 -14.47 11.75
C ARG A 34 15.45 -15.80 11.04
N CYS A 35 14.40 -16.60 10.83
CA CYS A 35 14.50 -17.82 10.03
C CYS A 35 14.94 -17.50 8.59
N ASP A 36 15.71 -18.41 8.00
CA ASP A 36 15.94 -18.42 6.56
C ASP A 36 14.93 -19.37 5.87
N LEU A 37 13.92 -18.77 5.25
CA LEU A 37 12.87 -19.44 4.51
C LEU A 37 12.94 -19.06 3.00
N SER A 38 14.11 -18.57 2.56
CA SER A 38 14.31 -18.11 1.20
C SER A 38 14.04 -19.23 0.21
N GLN A 39 13.26 -18.92 -0.84
CA GLN A 39 12.85 -19.84 -1.90
C GLN A 39 12.02 -21.04 -1.42
N ALA A 40 11.58 -21.07 -0.15
CA ALA A 40 10.69 -22.11 0.35
C ALA A 40 9.33 -22.06 -0.34
N ASP A 41 8.69 -23.20 -0.45
CA ASP A 41 7.27 -23.28 -0.83
C ASP A 41 6.40 -23.32 0.43
N LEU A 42 5.75 -22.20 0.70
CA LEU A 42 4.80 -21.96 1.80
C LEU A 42 3.42 -21.62 1.24
N SER A 43 3.12 -22.08 0.01
CA SER A 43 1.80 -21.88 -0.59
C SER A 43 0.71 -22.50 0.29
N ASP A 44 -0.41 -21.78 0.42
CA ASP A 44 -1.55 -22.14 1.26
C ASP A 44 -1.21 -22.44 2.73
N ALA A 45 -0.03 -22.05 3.22
CA ALA A 45 0.42 -22.33 4.58
C ALA A 45 -0.41 -21.55 5.61
N ALA A 46 -0.70 -22.18 6.76
CA ALA A 46 -1.43 -21.58 7.86
C ALA A 46 -0.47 -20.85 8.82
N LEU A 47 -0.11 -19.60 8.49
CA LEU A 47 0.86 -18.76 9.18
C LEU A 47 0.21 -17.60 9.98
N SER A 48 -1.06 -17.75 10.35
CA SER A 48 -1.77 -16.72 11.11
C SER A 48 -1.13 -16.45 12.46
N GLY A 49 -0.78 -15.18 12.73
CA GLY A 49 -0.16 -14.73 13.97
C GLY A 49 1.26 -15.22 14.21
N VAL A 50 1.93 -15.72 13.16
CA VAL A 50 3.33 -16.21 13.25
C VAL A 50 4.29 -15.03 13.43
N ASP A 51 5.35 -15.22 14.23
CA ASP A 51 6.47 -14.28 14.33
C ASP A 51 7.51 -14.60 13.25
N LEU A 52 7.58 -13.73 12.24
CA LEU A 52 8.52 -13.77 11.12
C LEU A 52 9.41 -12.52 11.10
N LYS A 53 9.58 -11.85 12.22
CA LYS A 53 10.45 -10.67 12.29
C LYS A 53 11.86 -10.97 11.79
N TRP A 54 12.39 -10.10 10.93
CA TRP A 54 13.74 -10.25 10.38
C TRP A 54 13.96 -11.53 9.56
N ALA A 55 12.92 -12.33 9.29
CA ALA A 55 13.07 -13.56 8.50
C ALA A 55 13.49 -13.22 7.05
N SER A 56 14.29 -14.10 6.46
CA SER A 56 14.54 -14.09 5.03
C SER A 56 13.44 -14.89 4.32
N LEU A 57 12.61 -14.22 3.57
CA LEU A 57 11.52 -14.76 2.74
C LEU A 57 11.77 -14.44 1.27
N THR A 58 13.03 -14.25 0.89
CA THR A 58 13.41 -13.86 -0.47
C THR A 58 12.97 -14.92 -1.47
N ARG A 59 12.15 -14.53 -2.45
CA ARG A 59 11.59 -15.43 -3.50
C ARG A 59 10.80 -16.62 -2.94
N THR A 60 10.30 -16.53 -1.71
CA THR A 60 9.43 -17.53 -1.10
C THR A 60 8.08 -17.53 -1.80
N ASN A 61 7.53 -18.71 -2.07
CA ASN A 61 6.15 -18.86 -2.51
C ASN A 61 5.21 -18.83 -1.29
N LEU A 62 4.48 -17.73 -1.11
CA LEU A 62 3.46 -17.52 -0.08
C LEU A 62 2.06 -17.39 -0.72
N SER A 63 1.89 -17.88 -1.93
CA SER A 63 0.60 -17.76 -2.62
C SER A 63 -0.51 -18.47 -1.84
N GLY A 64 -1.65 -17.80 -1.63
CA GLY A 64 -2.77 -18.31 -0.87
C GLY A 64 -2.52 -18.45 0.64
N ALA A 65 -1.34 -18.13 1.16
CA ALA A 65 -1.01 -18.31 2.58
C ALA A 65 -1.90 -17.46 3.50
N ASP A 66 -2.28 -18.03 4.65
CA ASP A 66 -2.94 -17.31 5.72
C ASP A 66 -1.91 -16.62 6.63
N LEU A 67 -1.65 -15.36 6.38
CA LEU A 67 -0.72 -14.51 7.14
C LEU A 67 -1.47 -13.51 8.05
N ARG A 68 -2.72 -13.76 8.38
CA ARG A 68 -3.51 -12.84 9.21
C ARG A 68 -2.86 -12.59 10.55
N GLY A 69 -2.62 -11.29 10.84
CA GLY A 69 -1.99 -10.86 12.10
C GLY A 69 -0.54 -11.31 12.26
N ALA A 70 0.11 -11.83 11.24
CA ALA A 70 1.53 -12.20 11.28
C ALA A 70 2.43 -10.97 11.52
N ASP A 71 3.53 -11.15 12.25
CA ASP A 71 4.53 -10.10 12.46
C ASP A 71 5.73 -10.33 11.53
N LEU A 72 5.75 -9.56 10.44
CA LEU A 72 6.75 -9.57 9.37
C LEU A 72 7.65 -8.33 9.43
N LYS A 73 7.75 -7.65 10.58
CA LYS A 73 8.60 -6.45 10.71
C LYS A 73 10.03 -6.74 10.29
N TRP A 74 10.56 -5.87 9.43
CA TRP A 74 11.94 -5.96 8.95
C TRP A 74 12.27 -7.26 8.19
N ALA A 75 11.28 -8.08 7.83
CA ALA A 75 11.50 -9.27 7.02
C ALA A 75 11.90 -8.90 5.59
N ASN A 76 12.68 -9.75 4.95
CA ASN A 76 13.02 -9.59 3.55
C ASN A 76 12.12 -10.48 2.69
N LEU A 77 11.12 -9.87 2.05
CA LEU A 77 10.17 -10.51 1.12
C LEU A 77 10.49 -10.17 -0.35
N SER A 78 11.73 -9.77 -0.65
CA SER A 78 12.09 -9.40 -2.03
C SER A 78 11.83 -10.56 -3.00
N GLY A 79 11.04 -10.30 -4.05
CA GLY A 79 10.63 -11.29 -5.03
C GLY A 79 9.66 -12.37 -4.52
N ALA A 80 9.13 -12.25 -3.29
CA ALA A 80 8.17 -13.22 -2.76
C ALA A 80 6.85 -13.18 -3.53
N ASP A 81 6.22 -14.33 -3.68
CA ASP A 81 4.89 -14.43 -4.26
C ASP A 81 3.82 -14.46 -3.15
N LEU A 82 3.11 -13.36 -2.98
CA LEU A 82 2.00 -13.18 -2.04
C LEU A 82 0.63 -13.19 -2.76
N THR A 83 0.58 -13.72 -3.96
CA THR A 83 -0.65 -13.79 -4.77
C THR A 83 -1.75 -14.52 -3.99
N HIS A 84 -2.93 -13.88 -3.85
CA HIS A 84 -4.07 -14.39 -3.07
C HIS A 84 -3.82 -14.63 -1.57
N ALA A 85 -2.67 -14.25 -1.01
CA ALA A 85 -2.41 -14.36 0.43
C ALA A 85 -3.35 -13.47 1.25
N ASP A 86 -3.69 -13.90 2.47
CA ASP A 86 -4.45 -13.09 3.41
C ASP A 86 -3.51 -12.45 4.45
N LEU A 87 -3.19 -11.18 4.25
CA LEU A 87 -2.36 -10.34 5.13
C LEU A 87 -3.21 -9.46 6.07
N THR A 88 -4.49 -9.77 6.25
CA THR A 88 -5.39 -8.95 7.08
C THR A 88 -4.82 -8.76 8.49
N GLY A 89 -4.56 -7.50 8.85
CA GLY A 89 -4.00 -7.14 10.16
C GLY A 89 -2.54 -7.51 10.38
N ALA A 90 -1.84 -8.03 9.37
CA ALA A 90 -0.40 -8.31 9.46
C ALA A 90 0.42 -7.02 9.62
N THR A 91 1.63 -7.14 10.19
CA THR A 91 2.56 -6.02 10.36
C THR A 91 3.81 -6.26 9.51
N LEU A 92 4.04 -5.38 8.53
CA LEU A 92 5.19 -5.43 7.61
C LEU A 92 6.08 -4.18 7.72
N ASN A 93 6.06 -3.48 8.85
CA ASN A 93 6.81 -2.23 9.03
C ASN A 93 8.30 -2.45 8.77
N GLY A 94 8.87 -1.65 7.88
CA GLY A 94 10.27 -1.76 7.48
C GLY A 94 10.63 -3.02 6.69
N ALA A 95 9.66 -3.82 6.26
CA ALA A 95 9.92 -5.00 5.42
C ALA A 95 10.43 -4.57 4.02
N HIS A 96 11.27 -5.41 3.42
CA HIS A 96 11.72 -5.26 2.05
C HIS A 96 10.79 -6.01 1.10
N LEU A 97 10.09 -5.27 0.22
CA LEU A 97 9.03 -5.79 -0.66
C LEU A 97 9.34 -5.60 -2.16
N TRP A 98 10.61 -5.37 -2.48
CA TRP A 98 11.02 -5.16 -3.87
C TRP A 98 10.68 -6.38 -4.74
N GLU A 99 10.02 -6.15 -5.87
CA GLU A 99 9.52 -7.20 -6.77
C GLU A 99 8.52 -8.21 -6.14
N ALA A 100 8.02 -7.99 -4.93
CA ALA A 100 6.99 -8.84 -4.35
C ALA A 100 5.67 -8.74 -5.15
N ARG A 101 4.97 -9.84 -5.28
CA ARG A 101 3.72 -9.97 -6.03
C ARG A 101 2.53 -10.05 -5.08
N PHE A 102 1.54 -9.17 -5.27
CA PHE A 102 0.37 -9.06 -4.37
C PHE A 102 -0.97 -9.33 -5.06
N LEU A 103 -0.97 -9.82 -6.29
CA LEU A 103 -2.21 -9.97 -7.07
C LEU A 103 -3.28 -10.75 -6.29
N GLY A 104 -4.41 -10.09 -6.00
CA GLY A 104 -5.53 -10.67 -5.24
C GLY A 104 -5.26 -10.83 -3.73
N ALA A 105 -4.16 -10.28 -3.20
CA ALA A 105 -3.87 -10.33 -1.77
C ALA A 105 -4.87 -9.50 -0.96
N ARG A 106 -5.21 -9.95 0.24
CA ARG A 106 -6.07 -9.24 1.17
C ARG A 106 -5.22 -8.47 2.17
N MET A 107 -5.19 -7.12 2.06
CA MET A 107 -4.33 -6.26 2.88
C MET A 107 -5.14 -5.31 3.79
N ARG A 108 -6.35 -5.70 4.17
CA ARG A 108 -7.17 -4.90 5.08
C ARG A 108 -6.48 -4.75 6.43
N ARG A 109 -6.38 -3.51 6.95
CA ARG A 109 -5.74 -3.17 8.24
C ARG A 109 -4.29 -3.67 8.36
N VAL A 110 -3.63 -3.94 7.23
CA VAL A 110 -2.19 -4.22 7.23
C VAL A 110 -1.43 -2.98 7.69
N SER A 111 -0.30 -3.18 8.39
CA SER A 111 0.62 -2.08 8.70
C SER A 111 1.87 -2.19 7.83
N LEU A 112 2.10 -1.15 7.04
CA LEU A 112 3.22 -1.01 6.09
C LEU A 112 4.01 0.29 6.38
N VAL A 113 4.08 0.68 7.64
CA VAL A 113 4.70 1.95 8.04
C VAL A 113 6.16 2.00 7.60
N GLY A 114 6.50 3.06 6.83
CA GLY A 114 7.85 3.31 6.35
C GLY A 114 8.39 2.31 5.32
N THR A 115 7.55 1.43 4.77
CA THR A 115 7.99 0.48 3.73
C THR A 115 8.24 1.16 2.39
N ASP A 116 9.13 0.57 1.60
CA ASP A 116 9.36 0.98 0.21
C ASP A 116 8.58 0.08 -0.75
N LEU A 117 7.56 0.66 -1.39
CA LEU A 117 6.71 0.06 -2.42
C LEU A 117 6.81 0.85 -3.74
N LYS A 118 7.93 1.52 -3.96
CA LYS A 118 8.19 2.27 -5.17
C LYS A 118 8.01 1.39 -6.40
N TRP A 119 7.26 1.88 -7.40
CA TRP A 119 6.94 1.18 -8.64
C TRP A 119 6.13 -0.12 -8.47
N ALA A 120 5.62 -0.42 -7.28
CA ALA A 120 4.81 -1.62 -7.06
C ALA A 120 3.54 -1.61 -7.91
N ASN A 121 3.15 -2.78 -8.40
CA ASN A 121 1.84 -2.98 -9.02
C ASN A 121 0.85 -3.46 -7.94
N LEU A 122 -0.02 -2.54 -7.53
CA LEU A 122 -1.04 -2.75 -6.49
C LEU A 122 -2.45 -2.48 -7.03
N ALA A 123 -2.60 -2.50 -8.36
CA ALA A 123 -3.87 -2.18 -9.01
C ALA A 123 -5.00 -3.12 -8.60
N GLY A 124 -6.10 -2.54 -8.13
CA GLY A 124 -7.29 -3.28 -7.68
C GLY A 124 -7.21 -3.86 -6.27
N GLU A 125 -6.06 -3.74 -5.59
CA GLU A 125 -5.86 -4.35 -4.28
C GLU A 125 -6.60 -3.61 -3.15
N GLY A 126 -6.87 -4.32 -2.06
CA GLY A 126 -7.66 -3.82 -0.93
C GLY A 126 -6.83 -3.43 0.29
N PHE A 127 -6.62 -2.12 0.49
CA PHE A 127 -5.93 -1.55 1.65
C PHE A 127 -6.88 -0.84 2.63
N GLN A 128 -8.11 -1.26 2.71
CA GLN A 128 -9.10 -0.61 3.56
C GLN A 128 -8.66 -0.56 5.03
N GLY A 129 -8.51 0.65 5.59
CA GLY A 129 -8.06 0.87 6.96
C GLY A 129 -6.60 0.49 7.23
N ALA A 130 -5.79 0.28 6.18
CA ALA A 130 -4.36 -0.01 6.31
C ALA A 130 -3.59 1.20 6.88
N ASP A 131 -2.51 0.93 7.61
CA ASP A 131 -1.54 1.94 8.02
C ASP A 131 -0.38 2.00 7.03
N LEU A 132 -0.42 3.02 6.18
CA LEU A 132 0.54 3.34 5.13
C LEU A 132 1.33 4.63 5.47
N THR A 133 1.44 4.95 6.77
CA THR A 133 2.18 6.13 7.22
C THR A 133 3.63 6.05 6.77
N LEU A 134 4.15 7.15 6.20
CA LEU A 134 5.53 7.25 5.69
C LEU A 134 5.88 6.27 4.56
N VAL A 135 4.93 5.53 4.00
CA VAL A 135 5.19 4.58 2.90
C VAL A 135 5.70 5.32 1.65
N ASN A 136 6.61 4.69 0.93
CA ASN A 136 7.03 5.18 -0.39
C ASN A 136 6.29 4.41 -1.49
N LEU A 137 5.31 5.04 -2.11
CA LEU A 137 4.52 4.56 -3.25
C LEU A 137 4.82 5.35 -4.54
N SER A 138 5.98 6.00 -4.61
CA SER A 138 6.33 6.80 -5.79
C SER A 138 6.32 5.93 -7.06
N GLY A 139 5.61 6.38 -8.10
CA GLY A 139 5.45 5.67 -9.36
C GLY A 139 4.60 4.39 -9.29
N ALA A 140 4.05 4.01 -8.13
CA ALA A 140 3.25 2.80 -7.99
C ALA A 140 1.95 2.84 -8.81
N ASP A 141 1.53 1.69 -9.30
CA ASP A 141 0.22 1.51 -9.91
C ASP A 141 -0.83 1.18 -8.85
N LEU A 142 -1.65 2.17 -8.52
CA LEU A 142 -2.73 2.09 -7.53
C LEU A 142 -4.11 2.24 -8.19
N ARG A 143 -4.21 1.93 -9.48
CA ARG A 143 -5.50 2.05 -10.21
C ARG A 143 -6.56 1.16 -9.57
N LYS A 144 -7.75 1.75 -9.32
CA LYS A 144 -8.91 1.05 -8.73
C LYS A 144 -8.65 0.42 -7.36
N THR A 145 -7.57 0.78 -6.68
CA THR A 145 -7.23 0.31 -5.33
C THR A 145 -8.25 0.81 -4.31
N ASP A 146 -8.60 0.00 -3.34
CA ASP A 146 -9.45 0.41 -2.21
C ASP A 146 -8.61 0.86 -1.02
N LEU A 147 -8.45 2.17 -0.88
CA LEU A 147 -7.71 2.85 0.21
C LEU A 147 -8.66 3.56 1.20
N ARG A 148 -9.92 3.13 1.28
CA ARG A 148 -10.88 3.77 2.20
C ARG A 148 -10.40 3.73 3.63
N SER A 149 -10.44 4.89 4.30
CA SER A 149 -10.01 5.07 5.70
C SER A 149 -8.56 4.63 5.98
N ALA A 150 -7.72 4.49 4.96
CA ALA A 150 -6.30 4.21 5.14
C ALA A 150 -5.57 5.42 5.73
N LEU A 151 -4.50 5.17 6.50
CA LEU A 151 -3.61 6.20 7.03
C LEU A 151 -2.43 6.36 6.07
N LEU A 152 -2.35 7.48 5.40
CA LEU A 152 -1.31 7.84 4.41
C LEU A 152 -0.54 9.10 4.84
N THR A 153 -0.50 9.36 6.15
CA THR A 153 0.21 10.54 6.68
C THR A 153 1.67 10.53 6.26
N LYS A 154 2.10 11.63 5.60
CA LYS A 154 3.47 11.79 5.07
C LYS A 154 3.88 10.71 4.04
N ALA A 155 2.93 9.99 3.45
CA ALA A 155 3.21 9.04 2.38
C ALA A 155 3.78 9.75 1.14
N LYS A 156 4.67 9.07 0.41
CA LYS A 156 5.22 9.53 -0.86
C LYS A 156 4.46 8.85 -2.01
N LEU A 157 3.70 9.61 -2.78
CA LEU A 157 2.88 9.15 -3.91
C LEU A 157 3.27 9.88 -5.20
N VAL A 158 4.52 10.38 -5.26
CA VAL A 158 5.01 11.16 -6.41
C VAL A 158 4.88 10.34 -7.69
N GLY A 159 4.18 10.87 -8.70
CA GLY A 159 3.96 10.19 -9.98
C GLY A 159 3.15 8.89 -9.90
N ALA A 160 2.53 8.57 -8.77
CA ALA A 160 1.70 7.37 -8.63
C ALA A 160 0.45 7.42 -9.51
N ASN A 161 0.00 6.25 -10.00
CA ASN A 161 -1.24 6.16 -10.76
C ASN A 161 -2.40 5.73 -9.87
N LEU A 162 -3.18 6.70 -9.41
CA LEU A 162 -4.36 6.54 -8.55
C LEU A 162 -5.68 6.58 -9.35
N GLN A 163 -5.64 6.37 -10.67
CA GLN A 163 -6.85 6.48 -11.50
C GLN A 163 -7.97 5.58 -10.97
N ALA A 164 -9.13 6.18 -10.69
CA ALA A 164 -10.31 5.51 -10.14
C ALA A 164 -10.07 4.78 -8.78
N ALA A 165 -9.01 5.08 -8.06
CA ALA A 165 -8.79 4.59 -6.70
C ALA A 165 -9.82 5.17 -5.73
N ASN A 166 -10.14 4.43 -4.68
CA ASN A 166 -11.06 4.86 -3.64
C ASN A 166 -10.32 5.22 -2.34
N LEU A 167 -10.14 6.53 -2.11
CA LEU A 167 -9.50 7.09 -0.91
C LEU A 167 -10.53 7.79 0.01
N ALA A 168 -11.80 7.41 -0.07
CA ALA A 168 -12.82 8.03 0.78
C ALA A 168 -12.46 7.89 2.27
N LYS A 169 -12.50 9.03 2.99
CA LYS A 169 -12.15 9.14 4.42
C LYS A 169 -10.69 8.75 4.75
N ALA A 170 -9.80 8.64 3.77
CA ALA A 170 -8.38 8.41 4.02
C ALA A 170 -7.72 9.64 4.64
N ASN A 171 -6.69 9.42 5.46
CA ASN A 171 -5.85 10.48 6.01
C ASN A 171 -4.58 10.63 5.18
N LEU A 172 -4.50 11.69 4.39
CA LEU A 172 -3.35 12.03 3.53
C LEU A 172 -2.65 13.31 4.03
N THR A 173 -2.73 13.60 5.34
CA THR A 173 -2.09 14.79 5.87
C THR A 173 -0.58 14.77 5.60
N PHE A 174 -0.07 15.89 5.05
CA PHE A 174 1.34 16.02 4.65
C PHE A 174 1.81 15.02 3.58
N ALA A 175 0.93 14.28 2.93
CA ALA A 175 1.31 13.38 1.86
C ALA A 175 1.80 14.16 0.62
N ASN A 176 2.73 13.55 -0.11
CA ASN A 176 3.19 14.10 -1.39
C ASN A 176 2.59 13.31 -2.55
N LEU A 177 1.61 13.91 -3.25
CA LEU A 177 0.95 13.39 -4.43
C LEU A 177 1.40 14.14 -5.72
N SER A 178 2.49 14.88 -5.65
CA SER A 178 2.93 15.66 -6.82
C SER A 178 3.07 14.76 -8.07
N GLU A 179 2.66 15.28 -9.23
CA GLU A 179 2.66 14.55 -10.52
C GLU A 179 1.79 13.28 -10.57
N ALA A 180 1.05 12.97 -9.53
CA ALA A 180 0.20 11.76 -9.50
C ALA A 180 -0.99 11.89 -10.48
N ASN A 181 -1.39 10.76 -11.06
CA ASN A 181 -2.62 10.67 -11.83
C ASN A 181 -3.77 10.13 -10.95
N ALA A 182 -4.57 11.03 -10.41
CA ALA A 182 -5.73 10.71 -9.57
C ALA A 182 -7.07 10.96 -10.29
N ARG A 183 -7.06 10.89 -11.64
CA ARG A 183 -8.27 11.09 -12.44
C ARG A 183 -9.36 10.11 -12.02
N LYS A 184 -10.59 10.61 -11.79
CA LYS A 184 -11.76 9.84 -11.34
C LYS A 184 -11.58 9.16 -9.97
N ALA A 185 -10.54 9.47 -9.20
CA ALA A 185 -10.39 8.92 -7.85
C ALA A 185 -11.45 9.51 -6.90
N ASN A 186 -11.78 8.75 -5.88
CA ASN A 186 -12.73 9.16 -4.85
C ASN A 186 -11.99 9.58 -3.57
N PHE A 187 -11.96 10.87 -3.28
CA PHE A 187 -11.42 11.47 -2.04
C PHE A 187 -12.53 12.00 -1.13
N ALA A 188 -13.77 11.52 -1.26
CA ALA A 188 -14.88 12.03 -0.45
C ALA A 188 -14.56 11.95 1.05
N GLY A 189 -14.58 13.09 1.74
CA GLY A 189 -14.26 13.21 3.15
C GLY A 189 -12.82 12.90 3.53
N ALA A 190 -11.90 12.80 2.57
CA ALA A 190 -10.48 12.58 2.84
C ALA A 190 -9.82 13.81 3.48
N ASP A 191 -8.82 13.61 4.33
CA ASP A 191 -8.00 14.68 4.89
C ASP A 191 -6.70 14.85 4.09
N LEU A 192 -6.65 15.90 3.30
CA LEU A 192 -5.50 16.32 2.47
C LEU A 192 -4.82 17.57 3.05
N THR A 193 -4.99 17.83 4.36
CA THR A 193 -4.39 18.99 5.01
C THR A 193 -2.88 19.02 4.81
N SER A 194 -2.37 20.15 4.29
CA SER A 194 -0.95 20.37 3.98
C SER A 194 -0.34 19.34 3.00
N ALA A 195 -1.16 18.66 2.20
CA ALA A 195 -0.67 17.77 1.14
C ALA A 195 -0.04 18.57 -0.02
N ASP A 196 1.00 17.99 -0.62
CA ASP A 196 1.56 18.48 -1.89
C ASP A 196 0.83 17.80 -3.05
N LEU A 197 0.01 18.59 -3.76
CA LEU A 197 -0.78 18.15 -4.91
C LEU A 197 -0.29 18.80 -6.23
N LYS A 198 0.92 19.38 -6.24
CA LYS A 198 1.44 20.05 -7.42
C LYS A 198 1.46 19.13 -8.64
N TRP A 199 1.02 19.63 -9.78
CA TRP A 199 1.00 18.89 -11.04
C TRP A 199 0.11 17.64 -11.03
N THR A 200 -0.71 17.44 -9.98
CA THR A 200 -1.59 16.27 -9.85
C THR A 200 -2.77 16.38 -10.82
N ASN A 201 -3.11 15.30 -11.49
CA ASN A 201 -4.35 15.23 -12.28
C ASN A 201 -5.51 14.72 -11.40
N LEU A 202 -6.34 15.61 -10.92
CA LEU A 202 -7.59 15.33 -10.18
C LEU A 202 -8.84 15.47 -11.07
N GLY A 203 -8.68 15.43 -12.36
CA GLY A 203 -9.81 15.57 -13.30
C GLY A 203 -10.91 14.54 -13.03
N GLN A 204 -12.17 15.00 -12.90
CA GLN A 204 -13.33 14.17 -12.58
C GLN A 204 -13.24 13.45 -11.21
N ALA A 205 -12.32 13.81 -10.33
CA ALA A 205 -12.23 13.24 -8.98
C ALA A 205 -13.39 13.73 -8.11
N ASN A 206 -13.78 12.91 -7.16
CA ASN A 206 -14.73 13.29 -6.12
C ASN A 206 -13.98 13.75 -4.86
N LEU A 207 -13.99 15.03 -4.58
CA LEU A 207 -13.40 15.67 -3.40
C LEU A 207 -14.49 16.22 -2.46
N SER A 208 -15.72 15.72 -2.56
CA SER A 208 -16.81 16.22 -1.72
C SER A 208 -16.50 16.05 -0.22
N GLY A 209 -16.61 17.14 0.54
CA GLY A 209 -16.30 17.16 1.96
C GLY A 209 -14.83 16.91 2.30
N ALA A 210 -13.92 16.92 1.33
CA ALA A 210 -12.49 16.74 1.58
C ALA A 210 -11.89 17.99 2.25
N ARG A 211 -10.89 17.79 3.11
CA ARG A 211 -10.13 18.86 3.75
C ARG A 211 -8.83 19.09 3.00
N LEU A 212 -8.70 20.26 2.41
CA LEU A 212 -7.53 20.71 1.62
C LEU A 212 -6.83 21.88 2.28
N THR A 213 -7.06 22.12 3.57
CA THR A 213 -6.51 23.26 4.31
C THR A 213 -4.99 23.29 4.20
N GLY A 214 -4.44 24.39 3.64
CA GLY A 214 -3.00 24.54 3.44
C GLY A 214 -2.37 23.62 2.39
N ALA A 215 -3.15 22.89 1.61
CA ALA A 215 -2.63 22.07 0.51
C ALA A 215 -2.08 22.93 -0.63
N ASP A 216 -1.04 22.44 -1.32
CA ASP A 216 -0.53 23.08 -2.53
C ASP A 216 -1.10 22.39 -3.78
N LEU A 217 -2.04 23.08 -4.45
CA LEU A 217 -2.66 22.62 -5.69
C LEU A 217 -2.07 23.34 -6.93
N SER A 218 -0.89 23.91 -6.82
CA SER A 218 -0.28 24.62 -7.95
C SER A 218 -0.12 23.69 -9.15
N TYR A 219 -0.53 24.16 -10.33
CA TYR A 219 -0.51 23.42 -11.59
C TYR A 219 -1.38 22.16 -11.62
N THR A 220 -2.27 21.96 -10.65
CA THR A 220 -3.20 20.83 -10.55
C THR A 220 -4.36 20.99 -11.55
N SER A 221 -4.81 19.89 -12.13
CA SER A 221 -6.07 19.85 -12.88
C SER A 221 -7.21 19.34 -12.00
N LEU A 222 -8.20 20.20 -11.71
CA LEU A 222 -9.48 19.86 -11.07
C LEU A 222 -10.63 19.80 -12.09
N PHE A 223 -10.35 19.74 -13.38
CA PHE A 223 -11.37 19.81 -14.43
C PHE A 223 -12.49 18.77 -14.19
N LYS A 224 -13.73 19.24 -14.07
CA LYS A 224 -14.92 18.43 -13.72
C LYS A 224 -14.83 17.70 -12.38
N ALA A 225 -13.95 18.08 -11.47
CA ALA A 225 -13.92 17.51 -10.11
C ALA A 225 -15.12 18.02 -9.30
N ASN A 226 -15.61 17.17 -8.38
CA ASN A 226 -16.63 17.55 -7.41
C ASN A 226 -15.98 18.06 -6.13
N LEU A 227 -16.15 19.35 -5.83
CA LEU A 227 -15.63 20.03 -4.64
C LEU A 227 -16.73 20.41 -3.63
N ASN A 228 -17.94 19.86 -3.74
CA ASN A 228 -19.05 20.21 -2.85
C ASN A 228 -18.71 19.99 -1.38
N GLY A 229 -18.77 21.03 -0.56
CA GLY A 229 -18.45 20.96 0.86
C GLY A 229 -16.98 20.76 1.18
N ALA A 230 -16.08 20.87 0.20
CA ALA A 230 -14.64 20.79 0.44
C ALA A 230 -14.13 22.06 1.17
N GLU A 231 -13.16 21.88 2.06
CA GLU A 231 -12.54 22.95 2.86
C GLU A 231 -11.12 23.20 2.33
N TRP A 232 -10.83 24.41 1.83
CA TRP A 232 -9.51 24.76 1.27
C TRP A 232 -8.92 26.06 1.81
N ALA A 233 -9.18 26.37 3.07
CA ALA A 233 -8.57 27.54 3.70
C ALA A 233 -7.03 27.50 3.58
N ARG A 234 -6.43 28.61 3.14
CA ARG A 234 -4.98 28.73 2.91
C ARG A 234 -4.41 27.76 1.86
N ALA A 235 -5.25 27.09 1.06
CA ALA A 235 -4.77 26.28 -0.06
C ALA A 235 -4.20 27.20 -1.16
N ARG A 236 -3.19 26.71 -1.87
CA ARG A 236 -2.51 27.43 -2.94
C ARG A 236 -3.01 26.94 -4.29
N PHE A 237 -3.44 27.86 -5.19
CA PHE A 237 -4.05 27.53 -6.49
C PHE A 237 -3.26 28.14 -7.68
N CYS A 238 -1.96 28.28 -7.59
CA CYS A 238 -1.19 28.86 -8.69
C CYS A 238 -1.32 28.03 -9.97
N LYS A 239 -1.86 28.62 -11.03
CA LYS A 239 -2.09 27.96 -12.33
C LYS A 239 -2.92 26.67 -12.24
N THR A 240 -3.83 26.60 -11.29
CA THR A 240 -4.73 25.45 -11.11
C THR A 240 -5.93 25.55 -12.05
N THR A 241 -6.21 24.48 -12.79
CA THR A 241 -7.45 24.40 -13.58
C THR A 241 -8.61 24.01 -12.67
N MET A 242 -9.59 24.91 -12.49
CA MET A 242 -10.77 24.69 -11.64
C MET A 242 -11.80 23.75 -12.33
N PRO A 243 -12.84 23.30 -11.62
CA PRO A 243 -13.81 22.34 -12.18
C PRO A 243 -14.52 22.81 -13.46
N ASP A 244 -14.72 24.10 -13.63
CA ASP A 244 -15.31 24.74 -14.79
C ASP A 244 -14.33 24.96 -15.95
N GLY A 245 -13.06 24.63 -15.77
CA GLY A 245 -11.97 24.81 -16.73
C GLY A 245 -11.26 26.17 -16.63
N VAL A 246 -11.70 27.05 -15.73
CA VAL A 246 -11.04 28.35 -15.53
C VAL A 246 -9.72 28.17 -14.77
N ILE A 247 -8.69 28.94 -15.14
CA ILE A 247 -7.40 28.93 -14.44
C ILE A 247 -7.46 29.85 -13.20
N ASN A 248 -7.20 29.27 -12.04
CA ASN A 248 -7.04 30.02 -10.80
C ASN A 248 -5.55 30.31 -10.55
N ASN A 249 -5.21 31.56 -10.35
CA ASN A 249 -3.83 32.03 -10.09
C ASN A 249 -3.63 32.55 -8.65
N ALA A 250 -4.56 32.29 -7.76
CA ALA A 250 -4.41 32.68 -6.36
C ALA A 250 -3.20 31.97 -5.72
N GLY A 251 -2.26 32.76 -5.17
CA GLY A 251 -1.04 32.24 -4.56
C GLY A 251 0.13 32.00 -5.51
N CYS A 252 0.10 32.52 -6.75
CA CYS A 252 1.28 32.66 -7.60
C CYS A 252 2.13 33.85 -7.10
N HIS A 253 3.20 33.57 -6.39
CA HIS A 253 4.18 34.59 -5.93
C HIS A 253 5.57 34.09 -6.26
#